data_9424b4b815fdd5e552b577897046e6c8
#
_entry.id   9424b4b815fdd5e552b577897046e6c8
#
_cell.length_a   1.000
_cell.length_b   1.000
_cell.length_c   1.000
_cell.angle_alpha   90.00
_cell.angle_beta   90.00
_cell.angle_gamma   90.00
#
_symmetry.space_group_name_H-M   'P 1'
#
loop_
_entity.id
_entity.type
_entity.pdbx_description
1 polymer ?
#
loop_
_entity_poly.entity_id
_entity_poly.type
_entity_poly.pdbx_seq_one_letter_code
_entity_poly.pdbx_strand_id
1 'polypeptide(L)'
;MLYQPTKSRNEHLTHPDPVELFKLDQQTARNQKDPYSSLCVISTISKEMQPQSRTLVLREVEGSLAIFINKSSPKWEELNNGVALQTYWASTQIQYRMSVSTKPIDKEIINQSWQLRPEIPKKMDWIYENGFPQSSEVTSLDQIRTETGKITEVEKLTATENATGLILTPQKIERLSLDTPDGIHDRKLFIYTKEGWSESQLMP
;
A
#
# COMPACT_ATOMS: atom_id res chain seq x y z
N MET A 1 -0.71 0.56 48.93
CA MET A 1 -0.04 1.23 47.79
C MET A 1 -0.92 1.01 46.56
N LEU A 2 -1.78 2.00 46.26
CA LEU A 2 -2.80 1.88 45.22
C LEU A 2 -2.19 2.23 43.87
N TYR A 3 -2.24 1.28 42.94
CA TYR A 3 -1.84 1.43 41.55
C TYR A 3 -2.78 2.44 40.85
N GLN A 4 -2.26 3.59 40.42
CA GLN A 4 -3.00 4.50 39.55
C GLN A 4 -2.65 4.14 38.08
N PRO A 5 -3.68 3.92 37.24
CA PRO A 5 -3.42 3.69 35.82
C PRO A 5 -2.94 5.00 35.16
N THR A 6 -1.84 4.89 34.43
CA THR A 6 -1.33 5.98 33.61
C THR A 6 -2.38 6.38 32.56
N LYS A 7 -2.81 7.64 32.59
CA LYS A 7 -3.71 8.23 31.59
C LYS A 7 -3.13 8.05 30.20
N SER A 8 -3.91 7.47 29.31
CA SER A 8 -3.58 7.34 27.89
C SER A 8 -3.51 8.73 27.26
N ARG A 9 -2.55 8.91 26.36
CA ARG A 9 -2.20 10.14 25.66
C ARG A 9 -3.22 10.65 24.63
N ASN A 10 -4.50 10.19 24.68
CA ASN A 10 -5.50 10.39 23.62
C ASN A 10 -6.57 11.44 23.92
N GLU A 11 -6.38 12.36 24.86
CA GLU A 11 -7.46 13.30 25.28
C GLU A 11 -7.52 14.63 24.48
N HIS A 12 -6.81 14.80 23.36
CA HIS A 12 -6.87 16.05 22.57
C HIS A 12 -7.12 15.90 21.06
N LEU A 13 -7.57 14.75 20.56
CA LEU A 13 -7.99 14.63 19.17
C LEU A 13 -9.45 15.09 19.06
N THR A 14 -9.65 16.36 18.70
CA THR A 14 -10.98 16.92 18.38
C THR A 14 -11.54 16.37 17.05
N HIS A 15 -10.74 15.64 16.27
CA HIS A 15 -11.12 15.00 15.01
C HIS A 15 -10.70 13.53 14.99
N PRO A 16 -11.51 12.62 14.39
CA PRO A 16 -11.12 11.23 14.22
C PRO A 16 -9.82 11.13 13.40
N ASP A 17 -8.96 10.16 13.73
CA ASP A 17 -7.75 9.88 12.96
C ASP A 17 -8.12 9.55 11.51
N PRO A 18 -7.65 10.31 10.51
CA PRO A 18 -8.02 10.09 9.12
C PRO A 18 -7.50 8.76 8.55
N VAL A 19 -6.50 8.13 9.17
CA VAL A 19 -6.06 6.77 8.81
C VAL A 19 -7.10 5.75 9.29
N GLU A 20 -7.65 5.92 10.48
CA GLU A 20 -8.74 5.06 10.95
C GLU A 20 -10.03 5.28 10.14
N LEU A 21 -10.34 6.51 9.74
CA LEU A 21 -11.44 6.81 8.81
C LEU A 21 -11.24 6.08 7.47
N PHE A 22 -10.02 6.10 6.91
CA PHE A 22 -9.68 5.34 5.71
C PHE A 22 -9.95 3.84 5.86
N LYS A 23 -9.54 3.25 6.99
CA LYS A 23 -9.76 1.82 7.26
C LYS A 23 -11.24 1.47 7.37
N LEU A 24 -12.04 2.33 8.01
CA LEU A 24 -13.49 2.16 8.10
C LEU A 24 -14.17 2.22 6.73
N ASP A 25 -13.82 3.20 5.90
CA ASP A 25 -14.34 3.32 4.53
C ASP A 25 -13.90 2.12 3.67
N GLN A 26 -12.65 1.66 3.80
CA GLN A 26 -12.15 0.45 3.12
C GLN A 26 -12.93 -0.79 3.57
N GLN A 27 -13.21 -0.93 4.87
CA GLN A 27 -13.99 -2.05 5.39
C GLN A 27 -15.43 -2.01 4.86
N THR A 28 -16.02 -0.82 4.74
CA THR A 28 -17.33 -0.64 4.13
C THR A 28 -17.34 -1.10 2.68
N ALA A 29 -16.34 -0.71 1.90
CA ALA A 29 -16.17 -1.16 0.50
C ALA A 29 -16.01 -2.69 0.42
N ARG A 30 -15.23 -3.31 1.33
CA ARG A 30 -15.10 -4.77 1.41
C ARG A 30 -16.43 -5.46 1.71
N ASN A 31 -17.21 -4.93 2.65
CA ASN A 31 -18.53 -5.46 2.99
C ASN A 31 -19.50 -5.39 1.82
N GLN A 32 -19.36 -4.36 0.98
CA GLN A 32 -20.11 -4.21 -0.28
C GLN A 32 -19.51 -5.00 -1.45
N LYS A 33 -18.48 -5.83 -1.19
CA LYS A 33 -17.78 -6.68 -2.18
C LYS A 33 -17.16 -5.89 -3.33
N ASP A 34 -16.66 -4.68 -3.05
CA ASP A 34 -15.94 -3.89 -4.04
C ASP A 34 -14.67 -4.64 -4.47
N PRO A 35 -14.49 -4.93 -5.78
CA PRO A 35 -13.34 -5.70 -6.27
C PRO A 35 -12.00 -4.99 -6.08
N TYR A 36 -12.01 -3.68 -5.87
CA TYR A 36 -10.83 -2.85 -5.70
C TYR A 36 -10.52 -2.52 -4.23
N SER A 37 -11.31 -3.03 -3.28
CA SER A 37 -11.19 -2.71 -1.85
C SER A 37 -9.84 -3.05 -1.23
N SER A 38 -9.07 -3.95 -1.84
CA SER A 38 -7.70 -4.31 -1.41
C SER A 38 -6.60 -3.77 -2.34
N LEU A 39 -6.94 -2.91 -3.30
CA LEU A 39 -5.98 -2.38 -4.26
C LEU A 39 -5.71 -0.89 -4.00
N CYS A 40 -4.49 -0.46 -4.35
CA CYS A 40 -4.13 0.94 -4.43
C CYS A 40 -3.30 1.20 -5.68
N VAL A 41 -3.31 2.43 -6.14
CA VAL A 41 -2.36 2.93 -7.13
C VAL A 41 -1.23 3.62 -6.38
N ILE A 42 0.00 3.18 -6.60
CA ILE A 42 1.20 3.86 -6.14
C ILE A 42 1.80 4.65 -7.30
N SER A 43 2.02 5.93 -7.06
CA SER A 43 2.68 6.83 -8.02
C SER A 43 4.01 7.30 -7.46
N THR A 44 5.02 7.30 -8.32
CA THR A 44 6.41 7.68 -8.01
C THR A 44 6.96 8.54 -9.15
N ILE A 45 8.15 9.09 -8.98
CA ILE A 45 8.87 9.85 -10.00
C ILE A 45 10.13 9.07 -10.37
N SER A 46 10.32 8.79 -11.67
CA SER A 46 11.53 8.15 -12.16
C SER A 46 12.76 9.07 -12.08
N LYS A 47 13.94 8.53 -12.32
CA LYS A 47 15.20 9.32 -12.41
C LYS A 47 15.15 10.40 -13.50
N GLU A 48 14.41 10.13 -14.57
CA GLU A 48 14.18 11.05 -15.69
C GLU A 48 13.05 12.06 -15.42
N MET A 49 12.63 12.18 -14.14
CA MET A 49 11.53 13.06 -13.70
C MET A 49 10.18 12.74 -14.37
N GLN A 50 9.97 11.49 -14.78
CA GLN A 50 8.70 11.05 -15.36
C GLN A 50 7.80 10.43 -14.29
N PRO A 51 6.51 10.80 -14.22
CA PRO A 51 5.56 10.16 -13.31
C PRO A 51 5.32 8.70 -13.73
N GLN A 52 5.37 7.81 -12.76
CA GLN A 52 5.11 6.39 -12.92
C GLN A 52 3.98 5.97 -12.00
N SER A 53 3.06 5.14 -12.50
CA SER A 53 1.93 4.65 -11.70
C SER A 53 1.71 3.16 -11.93
N ARG A 54 1.34 2.44 -10.85
CA ARG A 54 1.02 1.00 -10.91
C ARG A 54 0.04 0.62 -9.82
N THR A 55 -0.79 -0.37 -10.12
CA THR A 55 -1.71 -0.95 -9.13
C THR A 55 -0.97 -2.02 -8.31
N LEU A 56 -1.11 -1.93 -7.00
CA LEU A 56 -0.57 -2.89 -6.03
C LEU A 56 -1.65 -3.32 -5.05
N VAL A 57 -1.41 -4.45 -4.38
CA VAL A 57 -2.25 -4.88 -3.25
C VAL A 57 -1.85 -4.09 -2.02
N LEU A 58 -2.80 -3.35 -1.47
CA LEU A 58 -2.66 -2.67 -0.19
C LEU A 58 -2.90 -3.67 0.94
N ARG A 59 -1.96 -3.75 1.85
CA ARG A 59 -1.99 -4.63 3.02
C ARG A 59 -2.01 -3.79 4.31
N GLU A 60 -2.26 -4.48 5.40
CA GLU A 60 -2.04 -3.96 6.75
C GLU A 60 -1.03 -4.85 7.46
N VAL A 61 -0.05 -4.23 8.09
CA VAL A 61 0.99 -4.89 8.89
C VAL A 61 1.07 -4.14 10.22
N GLU A 62 0.78 -4.82 11.33
CA GLU A 62 0.79 -4.25 12.67
C GLU A 62 -0.01 -2.93 12.78
N GLY A 63 -1.19 -2.90 12.17
CA GLY A 63 -2.06 -1.73 12.16
C GLY A 63 -1.66 -0.63 11.18
N SER A 64 -0.58 -0.77 10.42
CA SER A 64 -0.08 0.21 9.46
C SER A 64 -0.36 -0.21 8.02
N LEU A 65 -0.61 0.77 7.14
CA LEU A 65 -0.71 0.52 5.69
C LEU A 65 0.62 0.02 5.15
N ALA A 66 0.58 -0.98 4.27
CA ALA A 66 1.78 -1.60 3.74
C ALA A 66 1.61 -2.09 2.30
N ILE A 67 2.73 -2.19 1.58
CA ILE A 67 2.84 -2.86 0.29
C ILE A 67 4.03 -3.83 0.32
N PHE A 68 3.90 -4.93 -0.44
CA PHE A 68 5.00 -5.87 -0.65
C PHE A 68 5.45 -5.79 -2.11
N ILE A 69 6.75 -5.67 -2.31
CA ILE A 69 7.38 -5.43 -3.62
C ILE A 69 8.65 -6.25 -3.76
N ASN A 70 9.23 -6.23 -4.95
CA ASN A 70 10.56 -6.81 -5.20
C ASN A 70 11.55 -5.68 -5.50
N LYS A 71 12.74 -5.72 -4.90
CA LYS A 71 13.79 -4.69 -5.04
C LYS A 71 14.38 -4.66 -6.46
N SER A 72 14.25 -5.73 -7.24
CA SER A 72 14.68 -5.75 -8.63
C SER A 72 13.82 -4.88 -9.55
N SER A 73 12.64 -4.44 -9.08
CA SER A 73 11.76 -3.55 -9.84
C SER A 73 12.27 -2.11 -9.85
N PRO A 74 12.18 -1.40 -11.00
CA PRO A 74 12.55 0.01 -11.10
C PRO A 74 11.93 0.91 -10.03
N LYS A 75 10.70 0.62 -9.61
CA LYS A 75 10.01 1.39 -8.56
C LYS A 75 10.75 1.43 -7.22
N TRP A 76 11.61 0.46 -6.93
CA TRP A 76 12.38 0.44 -5.69
C TRP A 76 13.26 1.69 -5.52
N GLU A 77 13.94 2.09 -6.59
CA GLU A 77 14.77 3.31 -6.58
C GLU A 77 13.91 4.58 -6.59
N GLU A 78 12.77 4.56 -7.30
CA GLU A 78 11.85 5.68 -7.43
C GLU A 78 11.17 6.08 -6.10
N LEU A 79 11.05 5.16 -5.14
CA LEU A 79 10.40 5.41 -3.84
C LEU A 79 11.09 6.51 -3.01
N ASN A 80 12.34 6.83 -3.32
CA ASN A 80 13.08 7.91 -2.65
C ASN A 80 12.67 9.33 -3.15
N ASN A 81 11.99 9.42 -4.29
CA ASN A 81 11.64 10.69 -4.95
C ASN A 81 10.22 11.19 -4.61
N GLY A 82 9.62 10.65 -3.55
CA GLY A 82 8.25 10.96 -3.15
C GLY A 82 7.26 9.90 -3.67
N VAL A 83 6.30 9.59 -2.82
CA VAL A 83 5.31 8.54 -3.07
C VAL A 83 3.92 9.08 -2.84
N ALA A 84 3.05 8.92 -3.83
CA ALA A 84 1.61 9.12 -3.69
C ALA A 84 0.88 7.78 -3.76
N LEU A 85 -0.13 7.64 -2.90
CA LEU A 85 -1.06 6.52 -2.91
C LEU A 85 -2.45 7.04 -3.26
N GLN A 86 -3.15 6.32 -4.14
CA GLN A 86 -4.56 6.56 -4.43
C GLN A 86 -5.36 5.28 -4.30
N THR A 87 -6.59 5.39 -3.75
CA THR A 87 -7.64 4.38 -3.85
C THR A 87 -8.92 5.02 -4.36
N TYR A 88 -9.75 4.23 -5.02
CA TYR A 88 -11.14 4.57 -5.35
C TYR A 88 -11.99 3.32 -5.24
N TRP A 89 -13.07 3.42 -4.51
CA TRP A 89 -14.03 2.33 -4.33
C TRP A 89 -15.35 2.71 -4.98
N ALA A 90 -15.69 2.00 -6.06
CA ALA A 90 -16.88 2.29 -6.86
C ALA A 90 -18.17 2.03 -6.06
N SER A 91 -18.14 1.04 -5.16
CA SER A 91 -19.27 0.69 -4.31
C SER A 91 -19.70 1.79 -3.34
N THR A 92 -18.75 2.57 -2.84
CA THR A 92 -18.99 3.67 -1.90
C THR A 92 -18.78 5.04 -2.52
N GLN A 93 -18.30 5.09 -3.77
CA GLN A 93 -17.93 6.29 -4.49
C GLN A 93 -16.96 7.21 -3.71
N ILE A 94 -16.06 6.59 -2.93
CA ILE A 94 -15.07 7.30 -2.12
C ILE A 94 -13.69 7.15 -2.75
N GLN A 95 -12.99 8.28 -2.90
CA GLN A 95 -11.60 8.35 -3.31
C GLN A 95 -10.73 8.84 -2.15
N TYR A 96 -9.56 8.23 -2.01
CA TYR A 96 -8.48 8.74 -1.19
C TYR A 96 -7.25 9.02 -2.04
N ARG A 97 -6.57 10.13 -1.74
CA ARG A 97 -5.24 10.48 -2.27
C ARG A 97 -4.36 10.82 -1.08
N MET A 98 -3.19 10.18 -1.01
CA MET A 98 -2.27 10.36 0.12
C MET A 98 -0.86 10.66 -0.39
N SER A 99 -0.17 11.60 0.26
CA SER A 99 1.29 11.64 0.22
C SER A 99 1.81 10.83 1.39
N VAL A 100 2.72 9.90 1.13
CA VAL A 100 3.20 8.96 2.15
C VAL A 100 4.72 8.97 2.22
N SER A 101 5.26 8.80 3.43
CA SER A 101 6.64 8.36 3.62
C SER A 101 6.69 6.83 3.71
N THR A 102 7.83 6.24 3.37
CA THR A 102 8.02 4.81 3.35
C THR A 102 9.08 4.38 4.36
N LYS A 103 8.87 3.22 5.00
CA LYS A 103 9.85 2.57 5.88
C LYS A 103 9.90 1.07 5.56
N PRO A 104 11.08 0.46 5.41
CA PRO A 104 11.17 -0.99 5.23
C PRO A 104 10.51 -1.77 6.36
N ILE A 105 9.87 -2.88 5.99
CA ILE A 105 9.32 -3.87 6.93
C ILE A 105 10.45 -4.81 7.35
N ASP A 106 10.42 -5.27 8.60
CA ASP A 106 11.39 -6.19 9.14
C ASP A 106 11.42 -7.52 8.38
N LYS A 107 12.63 -8.07 8.18
CA LYS A 107 12.85 -9.28 7.37
C LYS A 107 12.04 -10.48 7.87
N GLU A 108 11.83 -10.61 9.17
CA GLU A 108 11.02 -11.69 9.74
C GLU A 108 9.56 -11.60 9.29
N ILE A 109 8.95 -10.43 9.34
CA ILE A 109 7.57 -10.19 8.86
C ILE A 109 7.48 -10.46 7.35
N ILE A 110 8.51 -10.04 6.58
CA ILE A 110 8.60 -10.36 5.15
C ILE A 110 8.59 -11.87 4.93
N ASN A 111 9.40 -12.61 5.65
CA ASN A 111 9.50 -14.07 5.52
C ASN A 111 8.16 -14.76 5.86
N GLN A 112 7.53 -14.37 6.96
CA GLN A 112 6.21 -14.90 7.35
C GLN A 112 5.16 -14.61 6.29
N SER A 113 5.08 -13.37 5.82
CA SER A 113 4.14 -12.97 4.77
C SER A 113 4.40 -13.69 3.45
N TRP A 114 5.68 -13.90 3.11
CA TRP A 114 6.08 -14.61 1.89
C TRP A 114 5.65 -16.08 1.92
N GLN A 115 5.74 -16.75 3.06
CA GLN A 115 5.29 -18.14 3.20
C GLN A 115 3.79 -18.32 2.88
N LEU A 116 2.98 -17.31 3.16
CA LEU A 116 1.53 -17.32 2.88
C LEU A 116 1.18 -17.01 1.41
N ARG A 117 2.17 -16.67 0.57
CA ARG A 117 1.91 -16.33 -0.85
C ARG A 117 1.54 -17.59 -1.64
N PRO A 118 0.69 -17.45 -2.66
CA PRO A 118 0.42 -18.51 -3.62
C PRO A 118 1.68 -18.96 -4.36
N GLU A 119 1.63 -20.13 -4.97
CA GLU A 119 2.75 -20.78 -5.66
C GLU A 119 3.36 -19.89 -6.77
N ILE A 120 2.55 -19.35 -7.67
CA ILE A 120 3.06 -18.58 -8.82
C ILE A 120 3.81 -17.31 -8.38
N PRO A 121 3.31 -16.47 -7.47
CA PRO A 121 4.09 -15.37 -6.91
C PRO A 121 5.43 -15.79 -6.27
N LYS A 122 5.52 -16.96 -5.63
CA LYS A 122 6.79 -17.49 -5.08
C LYS A 122 7.77 -17.83 -6.19
N LYS A 123 7.32 -18.53 -7.23
CA LYS A 123 8.13 -18.84 -8.42
C LYS A 123 8.61 -17.57 -9.12
N MET A 124 7.73 -16.55 -9.24
CA MET A 124 8.11 -15.27 -9.85
C MET A 124 9.20 -14.55 -9.05
N ASP A 125 9.11 -14.52 -7.71
CA ASP A 125 10.16 -13.89 -6.89
C ASP A 125 11.51 -14.61 -7.08
N TRP A 126 11.49 -15.96 -7.17
CA TRP A 126 12.70 -16.73 -7.45
C TRP A 126 13.30 -16.41 -8.83
N ILE A 127 12.44 -16.29 -9.85
CA ILE A 127 12.86 -15.94 -11.23
C ILE A 127 13.47 -14.53 -11.26
N TYR A 128 12.89 -13.57 -10.54
CA TYR A 128 13.42 -12.21 -10.44
C TYR A 128 14.83 -12.17 -9.84
N GLU A 129 15.14 -13.09 -8.91
CA GLU A 129 16.47 -13.22 -8.31
C GLU A 129 17.45 -13.91 -9.26
N ASN A 130 16.99 -14.87 -10.08
CA ASN A 130 17.82 -15.81 -10.82
C ASN A 130 17.88 -15.54 -12.34
N GLY A 131 17.83 -14.29 -12.77
CA GLY A 131 18.16 -13.91 -14.14
C GLY A 131 17.17 -13.03 -14.87
N PHE A 132 15.95 -12.85 -14.36
CA PHE A 132 14.93 -12.00 -14.99
C PHE A 132 14.39 -10.96 -14.00
N PRO A 133 15.11 -9.87 -13.73
CA PRO A 133 14.64 -8.82 -12.84
C PRO A 133 13.23 -8.35 -13.19
N GLN A 134 12.45 -7.96 -12.19
CA GLN A 134 11.08 -7.50 -12.43
C GLN A 134 11.07 -6.31 -13.39
N SER A 135 10.24 -6.36 -14.44
CA SER A 135 10.12 -5.39 -15.54
C SER A 135 11.23 -5.45 -16.58
N SER A 136 12.13 -6.45 -16.55
CA SER A 136 13.04 -6.68 -17.66
C SER A 136 12.30 -7.19 -18.90
N GLU A 137 12.85 -6.92 -20.08
CA GLU A 137 12.31 -7.43 -21.34
C GLU A 137 12.50 -8.95 -21.44
N VAL A 138 11.50 -9.62 -21.95
CA VAL A 138 11.50 -11.06 -22.26
C VAL A 138 10.97 -11.25 -23.68
N THR A 139 11.32 -12.36 -24.32
CA THR A 139 10.93 -12.61 -25.72
C THR A 139 9.44 -12.91 -25.89
N SER A 140 8.82 -13.54 -24.88
CA SER A 140 7.41 -13.90 -24.93
C SER A 140 6.87 -14.31 -23.54
N LEU A 141 5.55 -14.35 -23.40
CA LEU A 141 4.90 -14.92 -22.21
C LEU A 141 5.22 -16.42 -22.04
N ASP A 142 5.45 -17.16 -23.11
CA ASP A 142 5.79 -18.58 -23.05
C ASP A 142 7.19 -18.81 -22.48
N GLN A 143 8.12 -17.87 -22.66
CA GLN A 143 9.39 -17.90 -21.93
C GLN A 143 9.16 -17.87 -20.42
N ILE A 144 8.31 -16.95 -19.92
CA ILE A 144 7.98 -16.88 -18.50
C ILE A 144 7.33 -18.17 -18.02
N ARG A 145 6.40 -18.73 -18.79
CA ARG A 145 5.74 -20.03 -18.48
C ARG A 145 6.76 -21.18 -18.39
N THR A 146 7.71 -21.20 -19.31
CA THR A 146 8.78 -22.19 -19.34
C THR A 146 9.65 -22.09 -18.09
N GLU A 147 10.09 -20.87 -17.73
CA GLU A 147 10.92 -20.65 -16.54
C GLU A 147 10.15 -21.03 -15.24
N THR A 148 8.89 -20.62 -15.11
CA THR A 148 8.05 -21.00 -13.96
C THR A 148 7.82 -22.51 -13.89
N GLY A 149 7.70 -23.19 -15.04
CA GLY A 149 7.52 -24.65 -15.14
C GLY A 149 8.72 -25.47 -14.68
N LYS A 150 9.93 -24.90 -14.75
CA LYS A 150 11.17 -25.56 -14.26
C LYS A 150 11.22 -25.67 -12.74
N ILE A 151 10.45 -24.85 -12.02
CA ILE A 151 10.43 -24.83 -10.56
C ILE A 151 9.35 -25.80 -10.08
N THR A 152 9.75 -27.00 -9.68
CA THR A 152 8.85 -28.08 -9.27
C THR A 152 8.68 -28.20 -7.74
N GLU A 153 9.68 -27.77 -6.97
CA GLU A 153 9.72 -27.91 -5.50
C GLU A 153 9.49 -26.57 -4.81
N VAL A 154 8.28 -26.01 -4.98
CA VAL A 154 7.93 -24.65 -4.47
C VAL A 154 7.97 -24.57 -2.95
N GLU A 155 7.69 -25.69 -2.27
CA GLU A 155 7.75 -25.81 -0.81
C GLU A 155 9.17 -25.63 -0.24
N LYS A 156 10.21 -25.82 -1.05
CA LYS A 156 11.60 -25.59 -0.68
C LYS A 156 12.04 -24.14 -0.88
N LEU A 157 11.25 -23.32 -1.56
CA LEU A 157 11.58 -21.92 -1.77
C LEU A 157 11.42 -21.12 -0.48
N THR A 158 12.32 -20.19 -0.29
CA THR A 158 12.30 -19.18 0.78
C THR A 158 12.18 -17.79 0.20
N ALA A 159 11.86 -16.81 1.04
CA ALA A 159 11.84 -15.42 0.61
C ALA A 159 13.22 -15.03 0.06
N THR A 160 13.23 -14.47 -1.15
CA THR A 160 14.46 -14.02 -1.81
C THR A 160 14.99 -12.74 -1.14
N GLU A 161 16.27 -12.41 -1.36
CA GLU A 161 16.86 -11.17 -0.81
C GLU A 161 16.20 -9.89 -1.39
N ASN A 162 15.63 -9.99 -2.59
CA ASN A 162 14.90 -8.90 -3.23
C ASN A 162 13.42 -8.81 -2.80
N ALA A 163 12.87 -9.86 -2.17
CA ALA A 163 11.53 -9.79 -1.59
C ALA A 163 11.51 -8.82 -0.41
N THR A 164 10.68 -7.79 -0.47
CA THR A 164 10.62 -6.74 0.55
C THR A 164 9.21 -6.18 0.71
N GLY A 165 9.02 -5.35 1.71
CA GLY A 165 7.79 -4.61 1.94
C GLY A 165 8.09 -3.26 2.56
N LEU A 166 7.11 -2.37 2.46
CA LEU A 166 7.20 -1.01 2.98
C LEU A 166 5.94 -0.69 3.79
N ILE A 167 6.14 -0.17 4.98
CA ILE A 167 5.12 0.59 5.70
C ILE A 167 4.93 1.92 4.99
N LEU A 168 3.69 2.30 4.79
CA LEU A 168 3.29 3.57 4.21
C LEU A 168 2.71 4.46 5.32
N THR A 169 3.40 5.53 5.65
CA THR A 169 2.97 6.48 6.68
C THR A 169 2.42 7.74 6.01
N PRO A 170 1.10 7.97 6.03
CA PRO A 170 0.50 9.16 5.45
C PRO A 170 0.97 10.43 6.16
N GLN A 171 1.31 11.45 5.36
CA GLN A 171 1.64 12.81 5.82
C GLN A 171 0.53 13.79 5.43
N LYS A 172 -0.15 13.50 4.34
CA LYS A 172 -1.27 14.25 3.81
C LYS A 172 -2.30 13.27 3.26
N ILE A 173 -3.58 13.47 3.57
CA ILE A 173 -4.69 12.67 3.09
C ILE A 173 -5.76 13.61 2.52
N GLU A 174 -6.19 13.36 1.30
CA GLU A 174 -7.42 13.93 0.74
C GLU A 174 -8.46 12.82 0.62
N ARG A 175 -9.64 13.06 1.18
CA ARG A 175 -10.81 12.20 1.03
C ARG A 175 -11.86 12.93 0.20
N LEU A 176 -12.34 12.29 -0.85
CA LEU A 176 -13.43 12.79 -1.68
C LEU A 176 -14.57 11.77 -1.69
N SER A 177 -15.74 12.16 -1.22
CA SER A 177 -16.99 11.41 -1.35
C SER A 177 -17.83 12.03 -2.48
N LEU A 178 -18.18 11.20 -3.47
CA LEU A 178 -19.00 11.62 -4.61
C LEU A 178 -20.49 11.35 -4.38
N ASP A 179 -20.82 10.38 -3.52
CA ASP A 179 -22.19 10.05 -3.14
C ASP A 179 -22.59 10.86 -1.89
N THR A 180 -23.30 11.95 -2.14
CA THR A 180 -23.84 12.84 -1.09
C THR A 180 -25.31 13.13 -1.36
N PRO A 181 -26.15 13.28 -0.32
CA PRO A 181 -27.62 13.44 -0.48
C PRO A 181 -28.05 14.66 -1.29
N ASP A 182 -27.23 15.71 -1.30
CA ASP A 182 -27.51 16.98 -2.00
C ASP A 182 -26.75 17.12 -3.34
N GLY A 183 -25.94 16.11 -3.70
CA GLY A 183 -25.11 16.10 -4.92
C GLY A 183 -23.87 17.01 -4.83
N ILE A 184 -23.61 17.65 -3.68
CA ILE A 184 -22.40 18.44 -3.46
C ILE A 184 -21.32 17.50 -2.89
N HIS A 185 -20.26 17.28 -3.68
CA HIS A 185 -19.21 16.37 -3.26
C HIS A 185 -18.51 16.83 -1.98
N ASP A 186 -18.32 15.91 -1.02
CA ASP A 186 -17.57 16.20 0.22
C ASP A 186 -16.09 15.92 0.00
N ARG A 187 -15.24 16.97 0.01
CA ARG A 187 -13.79 16.87 -0.17
C ARG A 187 -13.06 17.44 1.02
N LYS A 188 -12.38 16.58 1.77
CA LYS A 188 -11.63 16.92 2.97
C LYS A 188 -10.14 16.74 2.76
N LEU A 189 -9.37 17.64 3.39
CA LEU A 189 -7.92 17.59 3.44
C LEU A 189 -7.48 17.43 4.88
N PHE A 190 -6.61 16.44 5.13
CA PHE A 190 -5.95 16.21 6.40
C PHE A 190 -4.44 16.35 6.22
N ILE A 191 -3.78 17.12 7.07
CA ILE A 191 -2.32 17.32 7.06
C ILE A 191 -1.79 16.95 8.43
N TYR A 192 -0.76 16.08 8.46
CA TYR A 192 -0.10 15.71 9.70
C TYR A 192 0.89 16.83 10.10
N THR A 193 0.74 17.31 11.32
CA THR A 193 1.56 18.38 11.90
C THR A 193 2.24 17.89 13.20
N LYS A 194 3.04 18.74 13.83
CA LYS A 194 3.62 18.43 15.15
C LYS A 194 2.57 18.26 16.26
N GLU A 195 1.38 18.86 16.04
CA GLU A 195 0.26 18.85 17.00
C GLU A 195 -0.76 17.74 16.68
N GLY A 196 -0.51 16.94 15.64
CA GLY A 196 -1.40 15.90 15.14
C GLY A 196 -2.04 16.26 13.80
N TRP A 197 -3.16 15.61 13.46
CA TRP A 197 -3.88 15.86 12.21
C TRP A 197 -4.69 17.17 12.28
N SER A 198 -4.51 18.03 11.28
CA SER A 198 -5.42 19.15 11.00
C SER A 198 -6.39 18.76 9.88
N GLU A 199 -7.65 19.23 9.95
CA GLU A 199 -8.68 19.01 8.94
C GLU A 199 -9.07 20.34 8.28
N SER A 200 -9.32 20.31 6.98
CA SER A 200 -9.87 21.44 6.20
C SER A 200 -10.85 20.93 5.15
N GLN A 201 -11.94 21.69 4.94
CA GLN A 201 -12.85 21.44 3.84
C GLN A 201 -12.26 22.06 2.55
N LEU A 202 -12.30 21.31 1.45
CA LEU A 202 -11.90 21.81 0.13
C LEU A 202 -13.11 21.98 -0.79
N MET A 203 -13.00 22.91 -1.71
CA MET A 203 -13.91 22.94 -2.87
C MET A 203 -13.69 21.65 -3.68
N PRO A 204 -14.76 20.95 -4.04
CA PRO A 204 -14.71 19.71 -4.79
C PRO A 204 -14.15 19.88 -6.20
#